data_4c9402a455bef5744a37af1fcdc1d522
#
_entry.id   4c9402a455bef5744a37af1fcdc1d522
#
_cell.length_a   1.000
_cell.length_b   1.000
_cell.length_c   1.000
_cell.angle_alpha   90.00
_cell.angle_beta   90.00
_cell.angle_gamma   90.00
#
_symmetry.space_group_name_H-M   'P 1'
#
loop_
_entity.id
_entity.type
_entity.pdbx_description
1 polymer ?
#
loop_
_entity_poly.entity_id
_entity_poly.type
_entity_poly.pdbx_seq_one_letter_code
_entity_poly.pdbx_strand_id
1 'polypeptide(L)'
;MNKRMRELQAQITAKTAEAKGFMDGENKDIVKANEILDEVDKLQKEFDTEERILKAGKAGVPAEEPKVEEPKVDSIKAFADAARKGFKGMNEGTPADGGYTVPVDISTQINKFKENHFSLRSYIDHETVSTNAGSRTYQTRAQQTGFTQVGEGGKIGQGSAPKFSRIDYSIKKYAGYLPVTNELLADSDAAIANVIMQWLAGESVATENAQILAKVNTVEATAFTGIKDIKKAVNVTLSAFKGSLAIYTNDDGVQYLDTLEDKNGRPLLSPDPAKPMELRLSIGARSIPVVQIPNEVLASDGSKVPFIVADLKEFVKEFDRQQLSVVQSTTAAIGEFNAFEEDMTLFRGIMRADFVVKDAKAIVRGEITVA
;
A
#
# COMPACT_ATOMS: atom_id res chain seq x y z
N MET A 1 10.27 -31.33 -20.36
CA MET A 1 11.69 -31.71 -20.40
C MET A 1 12.14 -31.86 -21.84
N ASN A 2 13.21 -31.17 -22.22
CA ASN A 2 13.86 -31.22 -23.52
C ASN A 2 14.65 -32.55 -23.64
N LYS A 3 15.00 -32.97 -24.88
CA LYS A 3 15.81 -34.18 -25.14
C LYS A 3 17.13 -34.10 -24.38
N ARG A 4 17.80 -32.93 -24.39
CA ARG A 4 19.06 -32.67 -23.68
C ARG A 4 18.94 -32.85 -22.17
N MET A 5 17.86 -32.38 -21.56
CA MET A 5 17.61 -32.55 -20.11
C MET A 5 17.43 -34.02 -19.72
N ARG A 6 16.82 -34.86 -20.57
CA ARG A 6 16.67 -36.29 -20.28
C ARG A 6 18.03 -36.99 -20.35
N GLU A 7 18.87 -36.59 -21.29
CA GLU A 7 20.25 -37.12 -21.44
C GLU A 7 21.11 -36.74 -20.20
N LEU A 8 21.06 -35.48 -19.78
CA LEU A 8 21.76 -35.02 -18.57
C LEU A 8 21.26 -35.72 -17.30
N GLN A 9 19.97 -35.94 -17.15
CA GLN A 9 19.40 -36.64 -16.02
C GLN A 9 19.82 -38.11 -15.98
N ALA A 10 19.90 -38.77 -17.13
CA ALA A 10 20.38 -40.14 -17.24
C ALA A 10 21.88 -40.24 -16.86
N GLN A 11 22.70 -39.28 -17.29
CA GLN A 11 24.12 -39.20 -16.95
C GLN A 11 24.35 -38.95 -15.46
N ILE A 12 23.59 -38.03 -14.84
CA ILE A 12 23.62 -37.75 -13.40
C ILE A 12 23.29 -39.03 -12.62
N THR A 13 22.22 -39.74 -13.02
CA THR A 13 21.79 -40.96 -12.34
C THR A 13 22.85 -42.05 -12.45
N ALA A 14 23.46 -42.26 -13.63
CA ALA A 14 24.49 -43.25 -13.86
C ALA A 14 25.75 -42.96 -13.05
N LYS A 15 26.26 -41.73 -13.05
CA LYS A 15 27.44 -41.33 -12.30
C LYS A 15 27.21 -41.34 -10.78
N THR A 16 26.05 -41.02 -10.32
CA THR A 16 25.67 -41.12 -8.89
C THR A 16 25.67 -42.61 -8.44
N ALA A 17 25.20 -43.52 -9.29
CA ALA A 17 25.27 -44.96 -9.02
C ALA A 17 26.70 -45.48 -9.00
N GLU A 18 27.55 -44.99 -9.90
CA GLU A 18 29.00 -45.32 -9.96
C GLU A 18 29.74 -44.83 -8.71
N ALA A 19 29.51 -43.59 -8.28
CA ALA A 19 30.05 -43.04 -7.03
C ALA A 19 29.65 -43.86 -5.79
N LYS A 20 28.39 -44.32 -5.74
CA LYS A 20 27.92 -45.21 -4.67
C LYS A 20 28.64 -46.55 -4.70
N GLY A 21 28.89 -47.12 -5.89
CA GLY A 21 29.63 -48.40 -6.03
C GLY A 21 31.03 -48.32 -5.45
N PHE A 22 31.73 -47.19 -5.52
CA PHE A 22 33.04 -46.98 -4.88
C PHE A 22 32.96 -46.83 -3.35
N MET A 23 31.80 -46.57 -2.81
CA MET A 23 31.58 -46.42 -1.35
C MET A 23 31.08 -47.71 -0.70
N ASP A 24 30.44 -48.62 -1.46
CA ASP A 24 29.82 -49.85 -0.95
C ASP A 24 30.77 -51.07 -0.94
N GLY A 25 32.00 -50.95 -1.47
CA GLY A 25 33.01 -52.04 -1.48
C GLY A 25 33.86 -52.14 -0.20
N GLU A 26 34.47 -53.29 0.05
CA GLU A 26 35.40 -53.48 1.19
C GLU A 26 36.64 -52.56 1.12
N ASN A 27 37.03 -52.10 -0.08
CA ASN A 27 38.07 -51.07 -0.30
C ASN A 27 37.37 -49.78 -0.77
N LYS A 28 37.02 -48.92 0.16
CA LYS A 28 36.40 -47.61 -0.11
C LYS A 28 37.41 -46.65 -0.74
N ASP A 29 37.24 -46.31 -2.00
CA ASP A 29 38.07 -45.31 -2.69
C ASP A 29 37.37 -43.93 -2.69
N ILE A 30 37.55 -43.21 -1.56
CA ILE A 30 36.91 -41.89 -1.32
C ILE A 30 37.39 -40.85 -2.33
N VAL A 31 38.64 -40.97 -2.84
CA VAL A 31 39.18 -39.98 -3.78
C VAL A 31 38.45 -40.07 -5.13
N LYS A 32 38.28 -41.30 -5.66
CA LYS A 32 37.54 -41.49 -6.91
C LYS A 32 36.07 -41.22 -6.76
N ALA A 33 35.46 -41.52 -5.61
CA ALA A 33 34.06 -41.16 -5.34
C ALA A 33 33.84 -39.63 -5.36
N ASN A 34 34.79 -38.85 -4.80
CA ASN A 34 34.70 -37.37 -4.82
C ASN A 34 34.91 -36.80 -6.23
N GLU A 35 35.85 -37.35 -7.02
CA GLU A 35 36.05 -36.91 -8.41
C GLU A 35 34.77 -37.11 -9.24
N ILE A 36 34.07 -38.23 -9.06
CA ILE A 36 32.80 -38.50 -9.75
C ILE A 36 31.68 -37.58 -9.23
N LEU A 37 31.65 -37.28 -7.95
CA LEU A 37 30.68 -36.33 -7.40
C LEU A 37 30.88 -34.89 -7.92
N ASP A 38 32.16 -34.48 -8.12
CA ASP A 38 32.47 -33.17 -8.74
C ASP A 38 32.00 -33.11 -10.21
N GLU A 39 32.02 -34.24 -10.92
CA GLU A 39 31.45 -34.34 -12.27
C GLU A 39 29.90 -34.31 -12.23
N VAL A 40 29.27 -34.95 -11.25
CA VAL A 40 27.80 -34.88 -11.03
C VAL A 40 27.39 -33.46 -10.77
N ASP A 41 28.10 -32.69 -9.95
CA ASP A 41 27.81 -31.28 -9.67
C ASP A 41 27.89 -30.38 -10.91
N LYS A 42 28.83 -30.67 -11.82
CA LYS A 42 28.91 -29.96 -13.11
C LYS A 42 27.72 -30.27 -14.00
N LEU A 43 27.33 -31.51 -14.12
CA LEU A 43 26.17 -31.94 -14.90
C LEU A 43 24.85 -31.38 -14.32
N GLN A 44 24.79 -31.28 -13.01
CA GLN A 44 23.62 -30.67 -12.32
C GLN A 44 23.50 -29.19 -12.63
N LYS A 45 24.60 -28.45 -12.64
CA LYS A 45 24.64 -27.04 -13.07
C LYS A 45 24.24 -26.85 -14.54
N GLU A 46 24.64 -27.75 -15.42
CA GLU A 46 24.23 -27.74 -16.83
C GLU A 46 22.72 -28.02 -16.95
N PHE A 47 22.20 -28.97 -16.19
CA PHE A 47 20.79 -29.30 -16.16
C PHE A 47 19.95 -28.11 -15.70
N ASP A 48 20.33 -27.43 -14.61
CA ASP A 48 19.67 -26.26 -14.08
C ASP A 48 19.69 -25.07 -15.06
N THR A 49 20.81 -24.95 -15.82
CA THR A 49 20.95 -23.91 -16.84
C THR A 49 20.00 -24.17 -18.02
N GLU A 50 19.91 -25.39 -18.49
CA GLU A 50 18.97 -25.80 -19.55
C GLU A 50 17.51 -25.62 -19.09
N GLU A 51 17.21 -25.92 -17.83
CA GLU A 51 15.87 -25.68 -17.25
C GLU A 51 15.51 -24.19 -17.24
N ARG A 52 16.46 -23.33 -16.86
CA ARG A 52 16.28 -21.87 -16.86
C ARG A 52 16.08 -21.31 -18.27
N ILE A 53 16.83 -21.81 -19.25
CA ILE A 53 16.68 -21.44 -20.67
C ILE A 53 15.29 -21.85 -21.17
N LEU A 54 14.82 -23.04 -20.82
CA LEU A 54 13.52 -23.56 -21.24
C LEU A 54 12.35 -22.80 -20.57
N LYS A 55 12.53 -22.34 -19.34
CA LYS A 55 11.59 -21.42 -18.65
C LYS A 55 11.60 -20.03 -19.29
N ALA A 56 12.79 -19.50 -19.63
CA ALA A 56 12.94 -18.20 -20.28
C ALA A 56 12.39 -18.20 -21.72
N GLY A 57 12.55 -19.28 -22.48
CA GLY A 57 12.02 -19.43 -23.83
C GLY A 57 10.50 -19.58 -23.91
N LYS A 58 9.82 -19.87 -22.80
CA LYS A 58 8.35 -19.86 -22.67
C LYS A 58 7.76 -18.50 -22.24
N ALA A 59 8.60 -17.52 -21.98
CA ALA A 59 8.18 -16.17 -21.55
C ALA A 59 7.73 -15.27 -22.72
N GLY A 60 6.94 -15.84 -23.63
CA GLY A 60 6.19 -15.10 -24.65
C GLY A 60 4.68 -15.01 -24.37
N VAL A 61 4.23 -15.33 -23.16
CA VAL A 61 2.84 -15.20 -22.69
C VAL A 61 2.83 -14.15 -21.57
N PRO A 62 1.81 -13.26 -21.49
CA PRO A 62 1.76 -12.20 -20.48
C PRO A 62 1.97 -12.79 -19.09
N ALA A 63 2.76 -12.12 -18.28
CA ALA A 63 3.08 -12.53 -16.92
C ALA A 63 1.78 -12.84 -16.15
N GLU A 64 1.58 -14.08 -15.77
CA GLU A 64 0.75 -14.38 -14.60
C GLU A 64 1.35 -13.59 -13.43
N GLU A 65 0.50 -12.85 -12.74
CA GLU A 65 0.83 -12.21 -11.49
C GLU A 65 1.60 -13.21 -10.59
N PRO A 66 2.64 -12.77 -9.88
CA PRO A 66 3.38 -13.68 -9.01
C PRO A 66 2.38 -14.34 -8.08
N LYS A 67 2.21 -15.65 -8.20
CA LYS A 67 1.48 -16.44 -7.19
C LYS A 67 2.15 -16.11 -5.86
N VAL A 68 1.43 -15.34 -5.03
CA VAL A 68 1.79 -15.14 -3.64
C VAL A 68 1.84 -16.55 -3.06
N GLU A 69 3.03 -17.05 -2.74
CA GLU A 69 3.16 -18.29 -1.99
C GLU A 69 2.40 -18.09 -0.69
N GLU A 70 1.48 -18.98 -0.39
CA GLU A 70 0.81 -18.98 0.91
C GLU A 70 1.91 -19.00 1.99
N PRO A 71 1.79 -18.19 3.06
CA PRO A 71 2.83 -18.10 4.08
C PRO A 71 3.06 -19.50 4.63
N LYS A 72 4.33 -19.92 4.60
CA LYS A 72 4.71 -21.22 5.14
C LYS A 72 4.31 -21.23 6.61
N VAL A 73 3.70 -22.31 7.05
CA VAL A 73 3.27 -22.53 8.45
C VAL A 73 4.38 -22.23 9.45
N ASP A 74 5.63 -22.41 9.01
CA ASP A 74 6.84 -22.14 9.79
C ASP A 74 7.07 -20.65 10.11
N SER A 75 6.72 -19.73 9.21
CA SER A 75 6.89 -18.28 9.44
C SER A 75 5.85 -17.73 10.41
N ILE A 76 4.61 -18.21 10.34
CA ILE A 76 3.54 -17.87 11.29
C ILE A 76 3.89 -18.40 12.67
N LYS A 77 4.36 -19.64 12.76
CA LYS A 77 4.81 -20.25 14.00
C LYS A 77 6.01 -19.51 14.60
N ALA A 78 6.99 -19.15 13.78
CA ALA A 78 8.15 -18.37 14.21
C ALA A 78 7.75 -16.98 14.76
N PHE A 79 6.78 -16.32 14.13
CA PHE A 79 6.24 -15.04 14.63
C PHE A 79 5.48 -15.22 15.96
N ALA A 80 4.64 -16.24 16.07
CA ALA A 80 3.91 -16.53 17.30
C ALA A 80 4.87 -16.92 18.45
N ASP A 81 5.92 -17.70 18.15
CA ASP A 81 6.97 -18.04 19.11
C ASP A 81 7.80 -16.81 19.54
N ALA A 82 8.11 -15.92 18.61
CA ALA A 82 8.76 -14.66 18.91
C ALA A 82 7.85 -13.76 19.77
N ALA A 83 6.55 -13.71 19.47
CA ALA A 83 5.55 -13.01 20.25
C ALA A 83 5.50 -13.55 21.70
N ARG A 84 5.47 -14.86 21.90
CA ARG A 84 5.51 -15.50 23.24
C ARG A 84 6.80 -15.21 24.00
N LYS A 85 7.94 -15.10 23.29
CA LYS A 85 9.25 -14.80 23.89
C LYS A 85 9.48 -13.31 24.11
N GLY A 86 8.49 -12.46 23.83
CA GLY A 86 8.56 -11.02 24.06
C GLY A 86 9.54 -10.30 23.14
N PHE A 87 9.83 -10.83 21.95
CA PHE A 87 10.81 -10.28 20.99
C PHE A 87 12.17 -9.91 21.65
N LYS A 88 12.56 -10.63 22.72
CA LYS A 88 13.80 -10.37 23.46
C LYS A 88 15.04 -10.59 22.58
N GLY A 89 15.95 -9.62 22.59
CA GLY A 89 17.22 -9.68 21.86
C GLY A 89 17.21 -9.01 20.49
N MET A 90 16.14 -8.29 20.17
CA MET A 90 15.97 -7.62 18.88
C MET A 90 16.05 -6.11 19.04
N ASN A 91 17.08 -5.51 18.47
CA ASN A 91 17.34 -4.08 18.59
C ASN A 91 17.08 -3.38 17.24
N GLU A 92 16.31 -2.29 17.26
CA GLU A 92 15.81 -1.57 16.10
C GLU A 92 16.91 -0.85 15.27
N GLY A 93 18.16 -0.92 15.69
CA GLY A 93 19.24 -0.07 15.19
C GLY A 93 20.25 -0.69 14.24
N THR A 94 20.34 -2.02 14.11
CA THR A 94 21.35 -2.68 13.28
C THR A 94 20.74 -3.83 12.47
N PRO A 95 20.99 -3.91 11.15
CA PRO A 95 20.53 -5.04 10.32
C PRO A 95 21.11 -6.40 10.75
N ALA A 96 22.22 -6.40 11.49
CA ALA A 96 22.89 -7.59 12.02
C ALA A 96 22.33 -8.05 13.37
N ASP A 97 21.67 -7.17 14.14
CA ASP A 97 21.18 -7.45 15.50
C ASP A 97 19.63 -7.53 15.57
N GLY A 98 19.00 -7.81 14.44
CA GLY A 98 17.57 -8.15 14.38
C GLY A 98 16.63 -7.01 14.76
N GLY A 99 16.78 -5.87 14.09
CA GLY A 99 15.64 -4.94 13.99
C GLY A 99 14.45 -5.72 13.45
N TYR A 100 13.44 -6.00 14.30
CA TYR A 100 12.32 -6.84 13.92
C TYR A 100 11.47 -6.13 12.88
N THR A 101 11.85 -6.30 11.65
CA THR A 101 10.93 -6.18 10.54
C THR A 101 9.98 -7.37 10.63
N VAL A 102 8.69 -7.09 10.67
CA VAL A 102 7.67 -8.12 10.49
C VAL A 102 8.11 -8.99 9.30
N PRO A 103 8.20 -10.32 9.44
CA PRO A 103 8.61 -11.18 8.34
C PRO A 103 7.84 -10.85 7.06
N VAL A 104 8.46 -10.99 5.89
CA VAL A 104 7.86 -10.61 4.60
C VAL A 104 6.49 -11.27 4.41
N ASP A 105 6.34 -12.53 4.80
CA ASP A 105 5.08 -13.27 4.71
C ASP A 105 3.98 -12.67 5.59
N ILE A 106 4.31 -12.21 6.79
CA ILE A 106 3.36 -11.56 7.71
C ILE A 106 3.04 -10.15 7.24
N SER A 107 4.03 -9.41 6.73
CA SER A 107 3.81 -8.11 6.09
C SER A 107 2.85 -8.24 4.89
N THR A 108 2.96 -9.31 4.12
CA THR A 108 2.05 -9.61 3.01
C THR A 108 0.63 -9.88 3.50
N GLN A 109 0.46 -10.62 4.61
CA GLN A 109 -0.87 -10.87 5.20
C GLN A 109 -1.49 -9.59 5.77
N ILE A 110 -0.73 -8.76 6.47
CA ILE A 110 -1.19 -7.44 6.94
C ILE A 110 -1.68 -6.60 5.75
N ASN A 111 -0.95 -6.58 4.64
CA ASN A 111 -1.37 -5.85 3.45
C ASN A 111 -2.67 -6.41 2.85
N LYS A 112 -2.85 -7.74 2.82
CA LYS A 112 -4.14 -8.36 2.41
C LYS A 112 -5.30 -7.96 3.33
N PHE A 113 -5.08 -7.87 4.65
CA PHE A 113 -6.11 -7.37 5.58
C PHE A 113 -6.40 -5.88 5.38
N LYS A 114 -5.39 -5.07 5.05
CA LYS A 114 -5.59 -3.66 4.70
C LYS A 114 -6.49 -3.48 3.47
N GLU A 115 -6.39 -4.35 2.48
CA GLU A 115 -7.23 -4.33 1.28
C GLU A 115 -8.72 -4.56 1.58
N ASN A 116 -9.04 -5.23 2.69
CA ASN A 116 -10.43 -5.43 3.13
C ASN A 116 -11.04 -4.18 3.81
N HIS A 117 -10.22 -3.19 4.16
CA HIS A 117 -10.67 -1.92 4.74
C HIS A 117 -10.61 -0.82 3.70
N PHE A 118 -11.59 0.09 3.74
CA PHE A 118 -11.57 1.26 2.88
C PHE A 118 -10.36 2.13 3.19
N SER A 119 -9.48 2.36 2.19
CA SER A 119 -8.27 3.15 2.34
C SER A 119 -8.22 4.31 1.35
N LEU A 120 -8.11 5.53 1.87
CA LEU A 120 -7.86 6.75 1.09
C LEU A 120 -6.43 6.82 0.54
N ARG A 121 -5.52 6.02 1.06
CA ARG A 121 -4.11 5.99 0.64
C ARG A 121 -3.95 5.68 -0.84
N SER A 122 -4.80 4.84 -1.43
CA SER A 122 -4.78 4.51 -2.85
C SER A 122 -5.05 5.70 -3.78
N TYR A 123 -5.68 6.75 -3.25
CA TYR A 123 -6.06 7.95 -4.00
C TYR A 123 -5.08 9.12 -3.83
N ILE A 124 -4.06 9.01 -2.98
CA ILE A 124 -3.05 10.04 -2.76
C ILE A 124 -1.69 9.66 -3.39
N ASP A 125 -0.77 10.63 -3.44
CA ASP A 125 0.63 10.39 -3.81
C ASP A 125 1.43 9.97 -2.57
N HIS A 126 2.27 8.93 -2.69
CA HIS A 126 3.09 8.42 -1.58
C HIS A 126 4.56 8.28 -1.99
N GLU A 127 5.47 8.55 -1.06
CA GLU A 127 6.91 8.45 -1.25
C GLU A 127 7.57 7.87 -0.01
N THR A 128 8.34 6.80 -0.18
CA THR A 128 9.14 6.23 0.91
C THR A 128 10.41 7.06 1.11
N VAL A 129 10.68 7.46 2.37
CA VAL A 129 11.83 8.29 2.74
C VAL A 129 12.65 7.63 3.84
N SER A 130 13.97 7.82 3.80
CA SER A 130 14.90 7.31 4.83
C SER A 130 15.21 8.33 5.93
N THR A 131 14.93 9.62 5.69
CA THR A 131 15.24 10.72 6.62
C THR A 131 14.04 11.12 7.47
N ASN A 132 14.30 11.62 8.67
CA ASN A 132 13.26 12.04 9.61
C ASN A 132 12.60 13.37 9.24
N ALA A 133 13.32 14.20 8.52
CA ALA A 133 12.83 15.47 7.98
C ALA A 133 13.54 15.76 6.65
N GLY A 134 12.89 16.52 5.81
CA GLY A 134 13.45 16.91 4.52
C GLY A 134 12.51 17.82 3.76
N SER A 135 12.91 18.15 2.54
CA SER A 135 12.10 18.96 1.67
C SER A 135 12.07 18.41 0.24
N ARG A 136 10.97 18.68 -0.45
CA ARG A 136 10.81 18.41 -1.87
C ARG A 136 10.40 19.67 -2.59
N THR A 137 11.01 19.93 -3.73
CA THR A 137 10.68 21.07 -4.59
C THR A 137 9.83 20.58 -5.76
N TYR A 138 8.69 21.20 -5.95
CA TYR A 138 7.79 20.94 -7.06
C TYR A 138 7.62 22.19 -7.91
N GLN A 139 7.51 21.98 -9.21
CA GLN A 139 7.12 23.08 -10.09
C GLN A 139 5.62 23.35 -9.90
N THR A 140 5.28 24.57 -9.52
CA THR A 140 3.87 24.98 -9.44
C THR A 140 3.28 25.08 -10.84
N ARG A 141 1.99 24.76 -10.96
CA ARG A 141 1.24 25.01 -12.20
C ARG A 141 1.22 26.50 -12.46
N ALA A 142 2.19 26.97 -13.24
CA ALA A 142 2.23 28.35 -13.68
C ALA A 142 1.50 28.47 -15.02
N GLN A 143 0.74 29.55 -15.17
CA GLN A 143 0.21 29.92 -16.48
C GLN A 143 1.39 30.27 -17.38
N GLN A 144 1.59 29.48 -18.41
CA GLN A 144 2.63 29.79 -19.41
C GLN A 144 2.10 30.90 -20.31
N THR A 145 2.83 32.01 -20.37
CA THR A 145 2.60 33.06 -21.38
C THR A 145 3.36 32.62 -22.63
N GLY A 146 2.71 32.45 -23.75
CA GLY A 146 3.34 32.11 -25.03
C GLY A 146 4.46 33.10 -25.40
N PHE A 147 5.28 32.70 -26.37
CA PHE A 147 6.28 33.62 -26.94
C PHE A 147 5.60 34.76 -27.70
N THR A 148 6.11 35.96 -27.55
CA THR A 148 5.65 37.14 -28.30
C THR A 148 6.25 37.10 -29.69
N GLN A 149 5.46 37.38 -30.72
CA GLN A 149 5.98 37.53 -32.06
C GLN A 149 6.89 38.75 -32.13
N VAL A 150 8.12 38.58 -32.60
CA VAL A 150 9.09 39.63 -32.77
C VAL A 150 9.40 39.75 -34.25
N GLY A 151 9.34 40.99 -34.79
CA GLY A 151 9.72 41.28 -36.15
C GLY A 151 11.23 41.13 -36.38
N GLU A 152 11.64 41.10 -37.65
CA GLU A 152 13.06 41.01 -38.02
C GLU A 152 13.86 42.15 -37.42
N GLY A 153 14.93 41.83 -36.63
CA GLY A 153 15.74 42.86 -35.92
C GLY A 153 15.11 43.38 -34.61
N GLY A 154 13.92 42.90 -34.19
CA GLY A 154 13.27 43.31 -32.96
C GLY A 154 13.90 42.68 -31.69
N LYS A 155 13.79 43.36 -30.54
CA LYS A 155 14.28 42.84 -29.26
C LYS A 155 13.40 41.68 -28.78
N ILE A 156 14.05 40.55 -28.47
CA ILE A 156 13.38 39.41 -27.87
C ILE A 156 13.07 39.71 -26.40
N GLY A 157 11.78 39.62 -26.01
CA GLY A 157 11.34 39.82 -24.65
C GLY A 157 11.59 38.58 -23.76
N GLN A 158 11.75 38.82 -22.47
CA GLN A 158 11.91 37.72 -21.49
C GLN A 158 10.59 36.94 -21.35
N GLY A 159 10.63 35.60 -21.51
CA GLY A 159 9.51 34.73 -21.25
C GLY A 159 9.21 34.56 -19.76
N SER A 160 8.06 33.98 -19.42
CA SER A 160 7.71 33.65 -18.03
C SER A 160 8.64 32.58 -17.46
N ALA A 161 9.20 32.84 -16.27
CA ALA A 161 10.03 31.88 -15.57
C ALA A 161 9.16 30.82 -14.82
N PRO A 162 9.58 29.54 -14.77
CA PRO A 162 8.89 28.54 -13.96
C PRO A 162 8.95 28.92 -12.48
N LYS A 163 7.81 28.73 -11.79
CA LYS A 163 7.73 28.94 -10.34
C LYS A 163 7.80 27.59 -9.63
N PHE A 164 8.57 27.55 -8.55
CA PHE A 164 8.74 26.36 -7.72
C PHE A 164 8.13 26.59 -6.34
N SER A 165 7.52 25.56 -5.79
CA SER A 165 7.06 25.50 -4.41
C SER A 165 7.86 24.43 -3.68
N ARG A 166 8.18 24.70 -2.43
CA ARG A 166 8.87 23.77 -1.55
C ARG A 166 7.87 23.18 -0.56
N ILE A 167 7.91 21.87 -0.38
CA ILE A 167 7.15 21.14 0.61
C ILE A 167 8.13 20.55 1.61
N ASP A 168 7.98 20.90 2.86
CA ASP A 168 8.78 20.38 3.96
C ASP A 168 7.99 19.28 4.65
N TYR A 169 8.64 18.17 5.00
CA TYR A 169 8.08 17.08 5.77
C TYR A 169 8.84 16.83 7.04
N SER A 170 8.13 16.40 8.08
CA SER A 170 8.68 16.02 9.37
C SER A 170 7.93 14.78 9.87
N ILE A 171 8.61 13.64 9.84
CA ILE A 171 8.02 12.34 10.15
C ILE A 171 7.51 12.29 11.57
N LYS A 172 6.24 11.94 11.72
CA LYS A 172 5.57 11.75 13.00
C LYS A 172 5.45 10.27 13.31
N LYS A 173 5.41 9.96 14.61
CA LYS A 173 5.21 8.61 15.11
C LYS A 173 3.75 8.42 15.49
N TYR A 174 3.13 7.39 14.94
CA TYR A 174 1.81 6.93 15.33
C TYR A 174 1.96 5.57 16.00
N ALA A 175 1.30 5.37 17.12
CA ALA A 175 1.41 4.13 17.89
C ALA A 175 0.07 3.81 18.56
N GLY A 176 -0.30 2.55 18.50
CA GLY A 176 -1.43 1.96 19.22
C GLY A 176 -1.01 0.68 19.92
N TYR A 177 -1.80 0.19 20.86
CA TYR A 177 -1.55 -1.07 21.56
C TYR A 177 -2.81 -1.93 21.61
N LEU A 178 -2.61 -3.27 21.60
CA LEU A 178 -3.65 -4.28 21.73
C LEU A 178 -3.32 -5.13 22.96
N PRO A 179 -4.19 -5.21 23.98
CA PRO A 179 -4.09 -6.20 25.03
C PRO A 179 -4.60 -7.57 24.52
N VAL A 180 -3.86 -8.63 24.81
CA VAL A 180 -4.20 -10.02 24.45
C VAL A 180 -4.03 -10.87 25.71
N THR A 181 -5.02 -11.71 26.03
CA THR A 181 -4.95 -12.61 27.19
C THR A 181 -3.90 -13.70 26.99
N ASN A 182 -3.20 -14.07 28.05
CA ASN A 182 -2.19 -15.12 27.96
C ASN A 182 -2.78 -16.50 27.68
N GLU A 183 -4.07 -16.72 27.98
CA GLU A 183 -4.81 -17.90 27.60
C GLU A 183 -4.91 -18.04 26.07
N LEU A 184 -5.31 -16.96 25.36
CA LEU A 184 -5.33 -16.94 23.90
C LEU A 184 -3.93 -17.19 23.32
N LEU A 185 -2.89 -16.64 23.96
CA LEU A 185 -1.49 -16.87 23.56
C LEU A 185 -1.06 -18.34 23.72
N ALA A 186 -1.70 -19.09 24.59
CA ALA A 186 -1.43 -20.51 24.83
C ALA A 186 -2.17 -21.45 23.84
N ASP A 187 -3.37 -21.04 23.38
CA ASP A 187 -4.27 -21.93 22.66
C ASP A 187 -3.88 -22.20 21.20
N SER A 188 -3.52 -21.15 20.40
CA SER A 188 -3.26 -21.33 18.98
C SER A 188 -2.36 -20.26 18.38
N ASP A 189 -1.29 -20.69 17.70
CA ASP A 189 -0.34 -19.80 16.99
C ASP A 189 -1.03 -19.01 15.87
N ALA A 190 -1.86 -19.67 15.08
CA ALA A 190 -2.53 -19.07 13.93
C ALA A 190 -3.60 -18.04 14.36
N ALA A 191 -4.33 -18.31 15.44
CA ALA A 191 -5.34 -17.40 15.96
C ALA A 191 -4.70 -16.09 16.45
N ILE A 192 -3.60 -16.18 17.17
CA ILE A 192 -2.86 -15.03 17.70
C ILE A 192 -2.31 -14.16 16.55
N ALA A 193 -1.60 -14.79 15.60
CA ALA A 193 -1.03 -14.11 14.48
C ALA A 193 -2.12 -13.35 13.69
N ASN A 194 -3.26 -14.00 13.45
CA ASN A 194 -4.38 -13.37 12.74
C ASN A 194 -4.97 -12.19 13.51
N VAL A 195 -5.21 -12.31 14.81
CA VAL A 195 -5.76 -11.21 15.62
C VAL A 195 -4.83 -10.00 15.58
N ILE A 196 -3.53 -10.21 15.80
CA ILE A 196 -2.54 -9.13 15.77
C ILE A 196 -2.45 -8.49 14.38
N MET A 197 -2.42 -9.30 13.32
CA MET A 197 -2.35 -8.80 11.94
C MET A 197 -3.59 -8.01 11.54
N GLN A 198 -4.78 -8.48 11.88
CA GLN A 198 -6.04 -7.78 11.62
C GLN A 198 -6.09 -6.45 12.37
N TRP A 199 -5.70 -6.44 13.65
CA TRP A 199 -5.65 -5.22 14.44
C TRP A 199 -4.67 -4.20 13.84
N LEU A 200 -3.44 -4.61 13.53
CA LEU A 200 -2.43 -3.73 12.93
C LEU A 200 -2.89 -3.16 11.59
N ALA A 201 -3.52 -3.99 10.76
CA ALA A 201 -4.07 -3.57 9.48
C ALA A 201 -5.17 -2.51 9.68
N GLY A 202 -6.16 -2.78 10.52
CA GLY A 202 -7.27 -1.87 10.79
C GLY A 202 -6.81 -0.53 11.36
N GLU A 203 -6.00 -0.54 12.42
CA GLU A 203 -5.47 0.66 13.07
C GLU A 203 -4.60 1.51 12.13
N SER A 204 -3.78 0.85 11.30
CA SER A 204 -2.95 1.53 10.32
C SER A 204 -3.81 2.27 9.28
N VAL A 205 -4.83 1.60 8.71
CA VAL A 205 -5.72 2.20 7.71
C VAL A 205 -6.55 3.31 8.34
N ALA A 206 -7.09 3.12 9.53
CA ALA A 206 -7.85 4.15 10.25
C ALA A 206 -6.99 5.40 10.50
N THR A 207 -5.73 5.21 10.92
CA THR A 207 -4.78 6.31 11.14
C THR A 207 -4.49 7.05 9.83
N GLU A 208 -4.18 6.33 8.74
CA GLU A 208 -3.92 6.91 7.42
C GLU A 208 -5.13 7.72 6.93
N ASN A 209 -6.33 7.16 7.01
CA ASN A 209 -7.58 7.84 6.63
C ASN A 209 -7.82 9.10 7.46
N ALA A 210 -7.65 9.03 8.78
CA ALA A 210 -7.83 10.16 9.68
C ALA A 210 -6.85 11.30 9.36
N GLN A 211 -5.57 10.98 9.07
CA GLN A 211 -4.58 11.99 8.71
C GLN A 211 -4.85 12.64 7.35
N ILE A 212 -5.30 11.88 6.37
CA ILE A 212 -5.69 12.40 5.05
C ILE A 212 -6.91 13.32 5.20
N LEU A 213 -7.95 12.88 5.91
CA LEU A 213 -9.15 13.69 6.16
C LEU A 213 -8.84 14.94 6.99
N ALA A 214 -7.90 14.87 7.94
CA ALA A 214 -7.44 16.06 8.66
C ALA A 214 -6.85 17.10 7.70
N LYS A 215 -6.14 16.68 6.63
CA LYS A 215 -5.66 17.61 5.59
C LYS A 215 -6.80 18.14 4.71
N VAL A 216 -7.75 17.30 4.35
CA VAL A 216 -8.95 17.72 3.62
C VAL A 216 -9.73 18.76 4.43
N ASN A 217 -9.86 18.58 5.74
CA ASN A 217 -10.56 19.47 6.63
C ASN A 217 -9.86 20.83 6.87
N THR A 218 -8.59 20.98 6.46
CA THR A 218 -7.94 22.31 6.46
C THR A 218 -8.51 23.23 5.40
N VAL A 219 -9.21 22.68 4.40
CA VAL A 219 -9.88 23.46 3.36
C VAL A 219 -11.28 23.82 3.83
N GLU A 220 -11.62 25.11 3.76
CA GLU A 220 -12.93 25.61 4.16
C GLU A 220 -14.05 25.01 3.32
N ALA A 221 -15.11 24.56 4.01
CA ALA A 221 -16.27 24.00 3.34
C ALA A 221 -17.14 25.09 2.72
N THR A 222 -17.55 24.89 1.48
CA THR A 222 -18.48 25.74 0.76
C THR A 222 -19.87 25.11 0.78
N ALA A 223 -20.90 25.86 1.11
CA ALA A 223 -22.26 25.37 1.01
C ALA A 223 -22.64 25.15 -0.46
N PHE A 224 -22.93 23.90 -0.82
CA PHE A 224 -23.45 23.52 -2.13
C PHE A 224 -24.98 23.48 -2.08
N THR A 225 -25.61 24.06 -3.08
CA THR A 225 -27.07 24.04 -3.24
C THR A 225 -27.56 22.83 -4.05
N GLY A 226 -26.64 22.08 -4.63
CA GLY A 226 -26.92 20.87 -5.39
C GLY A 226 -25.91 20.57 -6.48
N ILE A 227 -26.29 19.75 -7.44
CA ILE A 227 -25.42 19.27 -8.52
C ILE A 227 -24.79 20.37 -9.38
N LYS A 228 -25.42 21.55 -9.44
CA LYS A 228 -24.88 22.69 -10.23
C LYS A 228 -23.54 23.17 -9.66
N ASP A 229 -23.40 23.18 -8.34
CA ASP A 229 -22.18 23.60 -7.68
C ASP A 229 -21.07 22.55 -7.84
N ILE A 230 -21.41 21.26 -7.79
CA ILE A 230 -20.51 20.17 -8.15
C ILE A 230 -20.02 20.33 -9.59
N LYS A 231 -20.93 20.61 -10.55
CA LYS A 231 -20.56 20.89 -11.95
C LYS A 231 -19.62 22.09 -12.09
N LYS A 232 -19.85 23.14 -11.32
CA LYS A 232 -19.00 24.34 -11.29
C LYS A 232 -17.62 24.01 -10.73
N ALA A 233 -17.55 23.26 -9.62
CA ALA A 233 -16.30 22.81 -9.04
C ALA A 233 -15.45 22.01 -10.04
N VAL A 234 -16.05 21.04 -10.73
CA VAL A 234 -15.38 20.20 -11.73
C VAL A 234 -14.96 20.97 -12.99
N ASN A 235 -15.86 21.76 -13.56
CA ASN A 235 -15.63 22.36 -14.87
C ASN A 235 -14.86 23.67 -14.84
N VAL A 236 -15.00 24.45 -13.76
CA VAL A 236 -14.42 25.79 -13.63
C VAL A 236 -13.27 25.77 -12.64
N THR A 237 -13.53 25.42 -11.38
CA THR A 237 -12.54 25.56 -10.31
C THR A 237 -11.37 24.59 -10.49
N LEU A 238 -11.68 23.31 -10.76
CA LEU A 238 -10.69 22.25 -10.93
C LEU A 238 -10.38 21.93 -12.40
N SER A 239 -10.61 22.89 -13.30
CA SER A 239 -10.40 22.68 -14.74
C SER A 239 -8.96 22.32 -15.12
N ALA A 240 -7.99 22.72 -14.30
CA ALA A 240 -6.58 22.41 -14.48
C ALA A 240 -6.21 20.98 -14.04
N PHE A 241 -7.05 20.30 -13.22
CA PHE A 241 -6.81 18.98 -12.64
C PHE A 241 -7.69 17.95 -13.34
N LYS A 242 -7.30 17.49 -14.53
CA LYS A 242 -8.14 16.60 -15.35
C LYS A 242 -7.78 15.12 -15.27
N GLY A 243 -6.60 14.80 -14.68
CA GLY A 243 -6.05 13.45 -14.75
C GLY A 243 -6.66 12.46 -13.76
N SER A 244 -6.81 12.89 -12.50
CA SER A 244 -7.24 12.02 -11.38
C SER A 244 -8.38 12.61 -10.58
N LEU A 245 -9.19 13.49 -11.23
CA LEU A 245 -10.30 14.15 -10.56
C LEU A 245 -11.40 13.14 -10.23
N ALA A 246 -11.79 13.09 -8.95
CA ALA A 246 -12.89 12.27 -8.46
C ALA A 246 -13.76 13.05 -7.46
N ILE A 247 -14.95 12.55 -7.23
CA ILE A 247 -15.86 13.02 -6.19
C ILE A 247 -15.82 12.00 -5.06
N TYR A 248 -15.46 12.46 -3.88
CA TYR A 248 -15.43 11.64 -2.67
C TYR A 248 -16.60 12.07 -1.80
N THR A 249 -17.43 11.14 -1.41
CA THR A 249 -18.60 11.40 -0.56
C THR A 249 -18.88 10.16 0.30
N ASN A 250 -19.68 10.33 1.33
CA ASN A 250 -20.07 9.24 2.21
C ASN A 250 -21.31 8.50 1.68
N ASP A 251 -21.80 7.52 2.45
CA ASP A 251 -22.97 6.72 2.07
C ASP A 251 -24.22 7.58 1.85
N ASP A 252 -24.41 8.59 2.70
CA ASP A 252 -25.52 9.54 2.57
C ASP A 252 -25.43 10.37 1.28
N GLY A 253 -24.19 10.72 0.90
CA GLY A 253 -23.94 11.46 -0.34
C GLY A 253 -24.16 10.60 -1.58
N VAL A 254 -23.81 9.32 -1.54
CA VAL A 254 -24.13 8.39 -2.64
C VAL A 254 -25.65 8.23 -2.75
N GLN A 255 -26.37 8.06 -1.63
CA GLN A 255 -27.83 8.01 -1.61
C GLN A 255 -28.44 9.29 -2.22
N TYR A 256 -27.92 10.48 -1.87
CA TYR A 256 -28.37 11.73 -2.47
C TYR A 256 -28.12 11.75 -3.99
N LEU A 257 -26.93 11.34 -4.45
CA LEU A 257 -26.61 11.32 -5.88
C LEU A 257 -27.46 10.32 -6.68
N ASP A 258 -27.84 9.21 -6.07
CA ASP A 258 -28.65 8.17 -6.69
C ASP A 258 -30.11 8.63 -6.92
N THR A 259 -30.61 9.53 -6.07
CA THR A 259 -31.95 10.14 -6.26
C THR A 259 -32.00 11.20 -7.35
N LEU A 260 -30.83 11.61 -7.91
CA LEU A 260 -30.78 12.65 -8.93
C LEU A 260 -31.04 12.10 -10.33
N GLU A 261 -32.04 12.68 -10.99
CA GLU A 261 -32.40 12.34 -12.37
C GLU A 261 -32.18 13.52 -13.32
N ASP A 262 -32.00 13.21 -14.59
CA ASP A 262 -32.05 14.22 -15.65
C ASP A 262 -33.52 14.59 -15.99
N LYS A 263 -33.70 15.54 -16.93
CA LYS A 263 -35.05 15.96 -17.38
C LYS A 263 -35.87 14.84 -18.02
N ASN A 264 -35.24 13.72 -18.37
CA ASN A 264 -35.85 12.57 -19.03
C ASN A 264 -36.08 11.40 -18.07
N GLY A 265 -35.87 11.59 -16.75
CA GLY A 265 -36.01 10.54 -15.73
C GLY A 265 -34.86 9.52 -15.75
N ARG A 266 -33.69 9.88 -16.28
CA ARG A 266 -32.51 9.00 -16.25
C ARG A 266 -31.65 9.33 -15.04
N PRO A 267 -31.20 8.32 -14.26
CA PRO A 267 -30.32 8.55 -13.14
C PRO A 267 -29.00 9.19 -13.61
N LEU A 268 -28.50 10.13 -12.86
CA LEU A 268 -27.21 10.79 -13.13
C LEU A 268 -26.05 9.95 -12.63
N LEU A 269 -26.26 9.15 -11.59
CA LEU A 269 -25.29 8.16 -11.08
C LEU A 269 -25.43 6.87 -11.91
N SER A 270 -24.35 6.31 -12.34
CA SER A 270 -24.31 5.07 -13.11
C SER A 270 -23.08 4.25 -12.78
N PRO A 271 -23.13 2.91 -12.86
CA PRO A 271 -21.94 2.09 -12.71
C PRO A 271 -20.93 2.36 -13.85
N ASP A 272 -19.64 2.21 -13.53
CA ASP A 272 -18.60 2.30 -14.57
C ASP A 272 -18.72 1.09 -15.51
N PRO A 273 -18.80 1.30 -16.84
CA PRO A 273 -18.87 0.19 -17.79
C PRO A 273 -17.70 -0.79 -17.75
N ALA A 274 -16.51 -0.31 -17.34
CA ALA A 274 -15.31 -1.13 -17.21
C ALA A 274 -15.22 -1.84 -15.85
N LYS A 275 -15.79 -1.24 -14.82
CA LYS A 275 -15.75 -1.73 -13.45
C LYS A 275 -17.12 -1.52 -12.77
N PRO A 276 -18.04 -2.46 -12.87
CA PRO A 276 -19.44 -2.28 -12.45
C PRO A 276 -19.63 -1.95 -10.95
N MET A 277 -18.63 -2.21 -10.11
CA MET A 277 -18.66 -1.85 -8.69
C MET A 277 -18.23 -0.39 -8.42
N GLU A 278 -17.61 0.28 -9.40
CA GLU A 278 -17.25 1.68 -9.28
C GLU A 278 -18.38 2.57 -9.83
N LEU A 279 -18.67 3.65 -9.12
CA LEU A 279 -19.75 4.57 -9.48
C LEU A 279 -19.20 5.76 -10.27
N ARG A 280 -19.98 6.25 -11.21
CA ARG A 280 -19.68 7.46 -11.98
C ARG A 280 -20.88 8.40 -12.04
N LEU A 281 -20.61 9.68 -11.81
CA LEU A 281 -21.61 10.73 -11.94
C LEU A 281 -21.52 11.38 -13.31
N SER A 282 -22.61 11.35 -14.07
CA SER A 282 -22.74 11.98 -15.38
C SER A 282 -23.06 13.47 -15.23
N ILE A 283 -22.06 14.33 -15.52
CA ILE A 283 -22.19 15.79 -15.41
C ILE A 283 -22.19 16.44 -16.83
N GLY A 284 -23.27 16.24 -17.55
CA GLY A 284 -23.35 16.70 -18.95
C GLY A 284 -22.41 15.92 -19.86
N ALA A 285 -21.39 16.58 -20.44
CA ALA A 285 -20.46 15.93 -21.35
C ALA A 285 -19.34 15.12 -20.66
N ARG A 286 -19.27 15.12 -19.32
CA ARG A 286 -18.24 14.43 -18.54
C ARG A 286 -18.86 13.39 -17.61
N SER A 287 -18.16 12.29 -17.43
CA SER A 287 -18.43 11.29 -16.42
C SER A 287 -17.25 11.27 -15.44
N ILE A 288 -17.53 11.52 -14.17
CA ILE A 288 -16.53 11.63 -13.10
C ILE A 288 -16.70 10.45 -12.17
N PRO A 289 -15.62 9.76 -11.76
CA PRO A 289 -15.71 8.69 -10.77
C PRO A 289 -16.18 9.24 -9.42
N VAL A 290 -17.05 8.49 -8.77
CA VAL A 290 -17.53 8.76 -7.41
C VAL A 290 -16.95 7.68 -6.51
N VAL A 291 -16.22 8.10 -5.49
CA VAL A 291 -15.64 7.22 -4.49
C VAL A 291 -16.52 7.30 -3.24
N GLN A 292 -17.15 6.19 -2.92
CA GLN A 292 -17.94 6.03 -1.72
C GLN A 292 -17.01 5.77 -0.53
N ILE A 293 -17.13 6.60 0.50
CA ILE A 293 -16.41 6.48 1.76
C ILE A 293 -17.42 6.04 2.82
N PRO A 294 -17.18 4.98 3.59
CA PRO A 294 -18.09 4.58 4.65
C PRO A 294 -18.35 5.72 5.66
N ASN A 295 -19.56 5.83 6.16
CA ASN A 295 -19.94 6.84 7.16
C ASN A 295 -19.08 6.78 8.44
N GLU A 296 -18.51 5.61 8.77
CA GLU A 296 -17.57 5.44 9.88
C GLU A 296 -16.27 6.24 9.67
N VAL A 297 -15.84 6.44 8.43
CA VAL A 297 -14.63 7.18 8.07
C VAL A 297 -14.93 8.65 7.80
N LEU A 298 -16.03 8.94 7.09
CA LEU A 298 -16.46 10.30 6.73
C LEU A 298 -17.92 10.50 7.14
N ALA A 299 -18.13 10.93 8.38
CA ALA A 299 -19.48 11.16 8.91
C ALA A 299 -20.11 12.43 8.32
N SER A 300 -21.44 12.42 8.18
CA SER A 300 -22.25 13.63 7.95
C SER A 300 -22.37 14.45 9.23
N ASP A 301 -22.42 15.77 9.11
CA ASP A 301 -22.69 16.67 10.22
C ASP A 301 -24.20 17.00 10.27
N GLY A 302 -24.95 16.18 10.98
CA GLY A 302 -26.41 16.26 10.98
C GLY A 302 -26.98 16.03 9.58
N SER A 303 -27.69 17.03 9.03
CA SER A 303 -28.23 16.98 7.66
C SER A 303 -27.23 17.42 6.58
N LYS A 304 -26.00 17.82 6.95
CA LYS A 304 -24.99 18.26 6.01
C LYS A 304 -24.15 17.07 5.54
N VAL A 305 -24.27 16.75 4.29
CA VAL A 305 -23.54 15.68 3.64
C VAL A 305 -22.29 16.22 2.97
N PRO A 306 -21.10 15.65 3.24
CA PRO A 306 -19.85 16.12 2.67
C PRO A 306 -19.66 15.67 1.21
N PHE A 307 -19.26 16.62 0.36
CA PHE A 307 -18.85 16.37 -1.02
C PHE A 307 -17.46 16.94 -1.25
N ILE A 308 -16.49 16.08 -1.47
CA ILE A 308 -15.10 16.47 -1.72
C ILE A 308 -14.82 16.23 -3.20
N VAL A 309 -14.69 17.31 -3.98
CA VAL A 309 -14.30 17.24 -5.39
C VAL A 309 -12.82 17.54 -5.46
N ALA A 310 -12.00 16.54 -5.78
CA ALA A 310 -10.54 16.70 -5.67
C ALA A 310 -9.76 15.80 -6.62
N ASP A 311 -8.56 16.24 -6.96
CA ASP A 311 -7.45 15.37 -7.37
C ASP A 311 -6.57 15.14 -6.13
N LEU A 312 -6.86 14.09 -5.36
CA LEU A 312 -6.17 13.82 -4.09
C LEU A 312 -4.67 13.51 -4.30
N LYS A 313 -4.25 13.01 -5.46
CA LYS A 313 -2.83 12.77 -5.78
C LYS A 313 -2.04 14.08 -5.88
N GLU A 314 -2.70 15.14 -6.35
CA GLU A 314 -2.10 16.47 -6.40
C GLU A 314 -2.30 17.26 -5.11
N PHE A 315 -3.31 16.90 -4.30
CA PHE A 315 -3.62 17.60 -3.06
C PHE A 315 -2.77 17.17 -1.88
N VAL A 316 -2.69 15.85 -1.60
CA VAL A 316 -1.95 15.30 -0.44
C VAL A 316 -0.83 14.39 -0.90
N LYS A 317 0.34 14.54 -0.26
CA LYS A 317 1.46 13.62 -0.37
C LYS A 317 1.79 13.02 0.98
N GLU A 318 1.89 11.71 1.02
CA GLU A 318 2.38 10.93 2.15
C GLU A 318 3.89 10.70 2.02
N PHE A 319 4.62 10.96 3.09
CA PHE A 319 6.01 10.56 3.27
C PHE A 319 6.06 9.42 4.28
N ASP A 320 6.26 8.20 3.81
CA ASP A 320 6.35 6.99 4.63
C ASP A 320 7.83 6.69 4.91
N ARG A 321 8.20 6.58 6.19
CA ARG A 321 9.59 6.29 6.58
C ARG A 321 9.80 4.87 7.03
N GLN A 322 8.86 4.30 7.76
CA GLN A 322 9.02 3.01 8.41
C GLN A 322 7.75 2.20 8.34
N GLN A 323 7.93 0.96 7.89
CA GLN A 323 6.88 -0.04 7.98
C GLN A 323 6.49 -0.30 9.43
N LEU A 324 5.33 -0.90 9.64
CA LEU A 324 4.82 -1.28 10.95
C LEU A 324 5.83 -2.09 11.74
N SER A 325 6.19 -1.61 12.93
CA SER A 325 6.95 -2.35 13.92
C SER A 325 6.06 -2.76 15.09
N VAL A 326 6.27 -3.97 15.62
CA VAL A 326 5.52 -4.53 16.73
C VAL A 326 6.44 -4.69 17.94
N VAL A 327 6.00 -4.18 19.09
CA VAL A 327 6.70 -4.35 20.38
C VAL A 327 5.72 -4.96 21.37
N GLN A 328 6.19 -5.96 22.13
CA GLN A 328 5.41 -6.66 23.14
C GLN A 328 5.89 -6.32 24.54
N SER A 329 4.96 -6.30 25.50
CA SER A 329 5.27 -6.20 26.93
C SER A 329 4.27 -7.00 27.76
N THR A 330 4.78 -7.80 28.71
CA THR A 330 4.01 -8.57 29.69
C THR A 330 3.91 -7.88 31.06
N THR A 331 4.63 -6.75 31.23
CA THR A 331 4.73 -6.05 32.51
C THR A 331 4.38 -4.57 32.41
N ALA A 332 3.81 -4.15 31.27
CA ALA A 332 3.44 -2.74 31.11
C ALA A 332 2.19 -2.41 31.91
N ALA A 333 2.23 -1.28 32.61
CA ALA A 333 1.07 -0.67 33.24
C ALA A 333 0.72 0.62 32.51
N ILE A 334 -0.55 0.82 32.15
CA ILE A 334 -1.03 1.99 31.44
C ILE A 334 -2.32 2.47 32.11
N GLY A 335 -2.26 3.60 32.82
CA GLY A 335 -3.38 4.08 33.63
C GLY A 335 -3.77 3.09 34.74
N GLU A 336 -5.04 2.68 34.76
CA GLU A 336 -5.54 1.68 35.70
C GLU A 336 -5.30 0.23 35.24
N PHE A 337 -4.83 0.03 34.00
CA PHE A 337 -4.57 -1.29 33.43
C PHE A 337 -3.16 -1.76 33.78
N ASN A 338 -3.06 -2.97 34.35
CA ASN A 338 -1.80 -3.62 34.69
C ASN A 338 -1.74 -5.01 34.05
N ALA A 339 -0.91 -5.14 33.01
CA ALA A 339 -0.77 -6.38 32.25
C ALA A 339 -0.35 -7.59 33.11
N PHE A 340 0.39 -7.34 34.19
CA PHE A 340 0.81 -8.40 35.11
C PHE A 340 -0.33 -8.88 36.02
N GLU A 341 -1.16 -7.96 36.51
CA GLU A 341 -2.28 -8.31 37.43
C GLU A 341 -3.45 -8.95 36.65
N GLU A 342 -3.65 -8.56 35.39
CA GLU A 342 -4.75 -9.04 34.54
C GLU A 342 -4.37 -10.23 33.65
N ASP A 343 -3.15 -10.78 33.83
CA ASP A 343 -2.62 -11.90 33.03
C ASP A 343 -2.74 -11.66 31.51
N MET A 344 -2.32 -10.47 31.05
CA MET A 344 -2.38 -10.04 29.68
C MET A 344 -1.01 -9.68 29.10
N THR A 345 -0.90 -9.79 27.80
CA THR A 345 0.25 -9.34 27.02
C THR A 345 -0.16 -8.19 26.12
N LEU A 346 0.60 -7.08 26.18
CA LEU A 346 0.37 -5.89 25.35
C LEU A 346 1.22 -5.93 24.09
N PHE A 347 0.57 -5.84 22.93
CA PHE A 347 1.22 -5.65 21.63
C PHE A 347 1.10 -4.19 21.21
N ARG A 348 2.20 -3.54 20.91
CA ARG A 348 2.23 -2.15 20.44
C ARG A 348 2.66 -2.09 19.00
N GLY A 349 1.78 -1.59 18.12
CA GLY A 349 2.10 -1.22 16.73
C GLY A 349 2.65 0.21 16.66
N ILE A 350 3.69 0.42 15.86
CA ILE A 350 4.27 1.75 15.61
C ILE A 350 4.41 1.93 14.11
N MET A 351 3.93 3.06 13.59
CA MET A 351 4.17 3.51 12.23
C MET A 351 4.74 4.93 12.23
N ARG A 352 5.48 5.30 11.18
CA ARG A 352 6.11 6.62 11.05
C ARG A 352 5.87 7.18 9.66
N ALA A 353 5.02 8.20 9.57
CA ALA A 353 4.67 8.89 8.34
C ALA A 353 4.43 10.38 8.58
N ASP A 354 4.40 11.16 7.52
CA ASP A 354 3.91 12.53 7.51
C ASP A 354 3.04 12.75 6.27
N PHE A 355 1.95 13.48 6.45
CA PHE A 355 1.00 13.83 5.41
C PHE A 355 1.06 15.34 5.20
N VAL A 356 1.37 15.76 3.99
CA VAL A 356 1.57 17.18 3.67
C VAL A 356 0.71 17.58 2.49
N VAL A 357 0.17 18.80 2.53
CA VAL A 357 -0.57 19.37 1.39
C VAL A 357 0.43 19.81 0.32
N LYS A 358 0.28 19.23 -0.89
CA LYS A 358 1.12 19.53 -2.05
C LYS A 358 0.60 20.74 -2.84
N ASP A 359 -0.70 20.73 -3.19
CA ASP A 359 -1.37 21.84 -3.87
C ASP A 359 -2.78 22.06 -3.31
N ALA A 360 -2.95 23.12 -2.51
CA ALA A 360 -4.25 23.46 -1.91
C ALA A 360 -5.34 23.80 -2.94
N LYS A 361 -4.98 24.04 -4.21
CA LYS A 361 -5.95 24.35 -5.27
C LYS A 361 -6.52 23.10 -5.94
N ALA A 362 -6.01 21.91 -5.59
CA ALA A 362 -6.44 20.64 -6.19
C ALA A 362 -7.74 20.08 -5.57
N ILE A 363 -8.38 20.82 -4.67
CA ILE A 363 -9.56 20.38 -3.93
C ILE A 363 -10.61 21.48 -3.82
N VAL A 364 -11.87 21.07 -3.85
CA VAL A 364 -13.03 21.88 -3.43
C VAL A 364 -13.83 21.03 -2.47
N ARG A 365 -13.96 21.49 -1.23
CA ARG A 365 -14.81 20.87 -0.22
C ARG A 365 -16.17 21.55 -0.22
N GLY A 366 -17.24 20.79 -0.41
CA GLY A 366 -18.61 21.23 -0.38
C GLY A 366 -19.44 20.45 0.62
N GLU A 367 -20.53 21.05 1.10
CA GLU A 367 -21.51 20.40 1.95
C GLU A 367 -22.90 20.66 1.37
N ILE A 368 -23.69 19.61 1.18
CA ILE A 368 -25.10 19.71 0.74
C ILE A 368 -26.00 19.39 1.92
N THR A 369 -26.95 20.26 2.19
CA THR A 369 -28.00 19.98 3.19
C THR A 369 -29.05 19.09 2.55
N VAL A 370 -29.17 17.85 3.02
CA VAL A 370 -30.21 16.90 2.62
C VAL A 370 -31.33 16.97 3.66
N ALA A 371 -32.59 17.19 3.16
CA ALA A 371 -33.77 17.32 4.00
C ALA A 371 -34.34 15.97 4.44
#